data_f50c8de07a8e323299250e53d5e6df6a
#
_entry.id   f50c8de07a8e323299250e53d5e6df6a
#
_cell.length_a   1.000
_cell.length_b   1.000
_cell.length_c   1.000
_cell.angle_alpha   90.00
_cell.angle_beta   90.00
_cell.angle_gamma   90.00
#
_symmetry.space_group_name_H-M   'P 1'
#
loop_
_entity.id
_entity.type
_entity.pdbx_description
1 polymer ?
#
loop_
_entity_poly.entity_id
_entity_poly.type
_entity_poly.pdbx_seq_one_letter_code
_entity_poly.pdbx_strand_id
1 'polypeptide(L)'
;DREHTPFRDVTIEDLDWEALLDTRLVFVTGITAALTENTAAVVRHFVDQAHCRGITVALDVNYRSLLWGPERAREVLEPIARMSNIVFCSVRDGKAVFDIESDGEQACRELRELFGVPTVVSTDQINGVYLSDAERGERTFPVVQMPVVDRPGAGDSFVAGTLHGYLGGDVVQGIHYGQRTSAYALTHYGDLTRVSPSELNIPPNTDILR
;
A
#
# COMPACT_ATOMS: atom_id res chain seq x y z
N ASP A 1 2.53 -20.81 5.37
CA ASP A 1 2.60 -21.58 4.13
C ASP A 1 1.72 -20.92 3.08
N ARG A 2 2.31 -20.48 1.97
CA ARG A 2 1.59 -19.86 0.85
C ARG A 2 1.44 -20.81 -0.34
N GLU A 3 2.04 -21.97 -0.29
CA GLU A 3 2.04 -22.94 -1.41
C GLU A 3 0.78 -23.81 -1.40
N HIS A 4 0.19 -24.06 -0.23
CA HIS A 4 -0.91 -25.01 -0.06
C HIS A 4 -2.18 -24.34 0.50
N THR A 5 -2.52 -23.14 0.00
CA THR A 5 -3.75 -22.46 0.40
C THR A 5 -4.80 -22.55 -0.69
N PRO A 6 -6.08 -22.84 -0.37
CA PRO A 6 -7.17 -22.87 -1.36
C PRO A 6 -7.33 -21.56 -2.13
N PHE A 7 -6.85 -20.45 -1.59
CA PHE A 7 -6.90 -19.15 -2.24
C PHE A 7 -6.10 -19.09 -3.55
N ARG A 8 -5.12 -19.98 -3.74
CA ARG A 8 -4.35 -20.06 -5.00
C ARG A 8 -5.18 -20.52 -6.18
N ASP A 9 -6.24 -21.25 -5.92
CA ASP A 9 -7.11 -21.87 -6.93
C ASP A 9 -8.30 -20.99 -7.29
N VAL A 10 -8.49 -19.85 -6.59
CA VAL A 10 -9.60 -18.91 -6.81
C VAL A 10 -9.55 -18.38 -8.24
N THR A 11 -10.68 -18.43 -8.91
CA THR A 11 -10.90 -17.91 -10.25
C THR A 11 -11.87 -16.72 -10.26
N ILE A 12 -12.03 -16.06 -11.40
CA ILE A 12 -12.96 -14.93 -11.56
C ILE A 12 -14.42 -15.38 -11.30
N GLU A 13 -14.75 -16.62 -11.65
CA GLU A 13 -16.10 -17.19 -11.54
C GLU A 13 -16.49 -17.53 -10.10
N ASP A 14 -15.51 -17.66 -9.19
CA ASP A 14 -15.76 -18.02 -7.78
C ASP A 14 -16.23 -16.85 -6.92
N LEU A 15 -16.19 -15.61 -7.44
CA LEU A 15 -16.36 -14.41 -6.65
C LEU A 15 -17.67 -13.68 -7.00
N ASP A 16 -18.36 -13.19 -5.96
CA ASP A 16 -19.51 -12.30 -6.09
C ASP A 16 -19.06 -10.86 -6.34
N TRP A 17 -18.93 -10.50 -7.61
CA TRP A 17 -18.44 -9.19 -8.04
C TRP A 17 -19.38 -8.05 -7.67
N GLU A 18 -20.68 -8.27 -7.62
CA GLU A 18 -21.64 -7.23 -7.23
C GLU A 18 -21.45 -6.87 -5.75
N ALA A 19 -21.28 -7.87 -4.88
CA ALA A 19 -21.03 -7.64 -3.47
C ALA A 19 -19.64 -6.99 -3.23
N LEU A 20 -18.61 -7.44 -3.95
CA LEU A 20 -17.25 -6.92 -3.80
C LEU A 20 -17.08 -5.48 -4.30
N LEU A 21 -17.88 -5.08 -5.28
CA LEU A 21 -17.83 -3.76 -5.90
C LEU A 21 -18.87 -2.76 -5.32
N ASP A 22 -19.69 -3.19 -4.35
CA ASP A 22 -20.52 -2.28 -3.54
C ASP A 22 -19.70 -1.59 -2.45
N THR A 23 -18.74 -0.76 -2.87
CA THR A 23 -17.77 -0.10 -2.00
C THR A 23 -17.30 1.24 -2.56
N ARG A 24 -16.71 2.07 -1.70
CA ARG A 24 -16.08 3.33 -2.11
C ARG A 24 -14.62 3.17 -2.54
N LEU A 25 -13.96 2.10 -2.09
CA LEU A 25 -12.56 1.83 -2.38
C LEU A 25 -12.32 0.33 -2.44
N VAL A 26 -11.56 -0.10 -3.43
CA VAL A 26 -10.96 -1.43 -3.48
C VAL A 26 -9.47 -1.34 -3.20
N PHE A 27 -8.96 -2.26 -2.41
CA PHE A 27 -7.53 -2.39 -2.11
C PHE A 27 -7.00 -3.73 -2.60
N VAL A 28 -5.92 -3.67 -3.37
CA VAL A 28 -5.22 -4.85 -3.88
C VAL A 28 -3.74 -4.78 -3.56
N THR A 29 -3.11 -5.95 -3.48
CA THR A 29 -1.68 -6.05 -3.18
C THR A 29 -0.97 -6.97 -4.16
N GLY A 30 0.27 -6.64 -4.49
CA GLY A 30 1.12 -7.42 -5.38
C GLY A 30 1.39 -8.84 -4.89
N ILE A 31 1.33 -9.08 -3.57
CA ILE A 31 1.45 -10.46 -3.03
C ILE A 31 0.34 -11.36 -3.59
N THR A 32 -0.90 -10.89 -3.63
CA THR A 32 -2.03 -11.64 -4.17
C THR A 32 -1.81 -11.99 -5.63
N ALA A 33 -1.42 -11.00 -6.43
CA ALA A 33 -1.15 -11.20 -7.86
C ALA A 33 0.04 -12.14 -8.13
N ALA A 34 0.98 -12.26 -7.18
CA ALA A 34 2.18 -13.08 -7.30
C ALA A 34 1.95 -14.57 -7.01
N LEU A 35 0.81 -14.97 -6.46
CA LEU A 35 0.61 -16.36 -6.02
C LEU A 35 0.44 -17.34 -7.17
N THR A 36 -0.40 -17.00 -8.15
CA THR A 36 -0.67 -17.82 -9.37
C THR A 36 -1.15 -16.92 -10.50
N GLU A 37 -1.19 -17.46 -11.73
CA GLU A 37 -1.79 -16.77 -12.88
C GLU A 37 -3.29 -16.51 -12.66
N ASN A 38 -4.01 -17.42 -11.98
CA ASN A 38 -5.42 -17.23 -11.63
C ASN A 38 -5.61 -16.04 -10.71
N THR A 39 -4.82 -15.95 -9.63
CA THR A 39 -4.93 -14.81 -8.69
C THR A 39 -4.49 -13.49 -9.33
N ALA A 40 -3.52 -13.51 -10.25
CA ALA A 40 -3.17 -12.33 -11.05
C ALA A 40 -4.35 -11.88 -11.92
N ALA A 41 -5.04 -12.82 -12.59
CA ALA A 41 -6.22 -12.55 -13.40
C ALA A 41 -7.39 -12.00 -12.54
N VAL A 42 -7.62 -12.57 -11.36
CA VAL A 42 -8.63 -12.09 -10.39
C VAL A 42 -8.34 -10.66 -9.96
N VAL A 43 -7.10 -10.35 -9.56
CA VAL A 43 -6.71 -9.00 -9.15
C VAL A 43 -6.90 -8.02 -10.31
N ARG A 44 -6.47 -8.40 -11.51
CA ARG A 44 -6.63 -7.55 -12.69
C ARG A 44 -8.10 -7.28 -13.00
N HIS A 45 -8.94 -8.33 -13.00
CA HIS A 45 -10.37 -8.19 -13.23
C HIS A 45 -11.04 -7.28 -12.19
N PHE A 46 -10.67 -7.44 -10.90
CA PHE A 46 -11.19 -6.59 -9.83
C PHE A 46 -10.87 -5.11 -10.06
N VAL A 47 -9.62 -4.81 -10.41
CA VAL A 47 -9.18 -3.44 -10.68
C VAL A 47 -9.85 -2.88 -11.93
N ASP A 48 -9.93 -3.65 -13.02
CA ASP A 48 -10.61 -3.24 -14.26
C ASP A 48 -12.09 -2.88 -13.98
N GLN A 49 -12.81 -3.74 -13.23
CA GLN A 49 -14.22 -3.50 -12.87
C GLN A 49 -14.39 -2.29 -11.96
N ALA A 50 -13.54 -2.13 -10.96
CA ALA A 50 -13.56 -0.98 -10.05
C ALA A 50 -13.28 0.33 -10.81
N HIS A 51 -12.25 0.34 -11.64
CA HIS A 51 -11.88 1.50 -12.47
C HIS A 51 -13.01 1.91 -13.42
N CYS A 52 -13.61 0.95 -14.13
CA CYS A 52 -14.75 1.20 -15.03
C CYS A 52 -15.98 1.76 -14.31
N ARG A 53 -16.18 1.42 -13.03
CA ARG A 53 -17.29 1.92 -12.20
C ARG A 53 -16.97 3.22 -11.46
N GLY A 54 -15.75 3.76 -11.62
CA GLY A 54 -15.30 4.97 -10.90
C GLY A 54 -15.08 4.75 -9.40
N ILE A 55 -14.90 3.49 -8.97
CA ILE A 55 -14.56 3.14 -7.59
C ILE A 55 -13.07 3.43 -7.39
N THR A 56 -12.72 4.04 -6.26
CA THR A 56 -11.33 4.30 -5.91
C THR A 56 -10.53 3.01 -5.84
N VAL A 57 -9.39 2.96 -6.53
CA VAL A 57 -8.45 1.82 -6.49
C VAL A 57 -7.20 2.21 -5.72
N ALA A 58 -6.84 1.39 -4.74
CA ALA A 58 -5.56 1.48 -4.02
C ALA A 58 -4.73 0.21 -4.29
N LEU A 59 -3.47 0.39 -4.66
CA LEU A 59 -2.51 -0.69 -4.87
C LEU A 59 -1.37 -0.58 -3.87
N ASP A 60 -1.03 -1.68 -3.20
CA ASP A 60 0.27 -1.87 -2.56
C ASP A 60 1.13 -2.81 -3.41
N VAL A 61 2.21 -2.28 -3.98
CA VAL A 61 3.13 -3.05 -4.84
C VAL A 61 3.68 -4.27 -4.11
N ASN A 62 4.10 -4.11 -2.87
CA ASN A 62 4.45 -5.18 -1.93
C ASN A 62 5.23 -6.34 -2.59
N TYR A 63 6.30 -6.01 -3.31
CA TYR A 63 7.10 -6.97 -4.08
C TYR A 63 7.77 -8.01 -3.18
N ARG A 64 7.70 -9.26 -3.58
CA ARG A 64 8.30 -10.40 -2.90
C ARG A 64 9.12 -11.23 -3.88
N SER A 65 10.44 -11.04 -3.88
CA SER A 65 11.36 -11.73 -4.78
C SER A 65 11.34 -13.27 -4.69
N LEU A 66 10.82 -13.82 -3.59
CA LEU A 66 10.63 -15.28 -3.44
C LEU A 66 9.40 -15.81 -4.17
N LEU A 67 8.49 -14.95 -4.64
CA LEU A 67 7.28 -15.37 -5.36
C LEU A 67 7.42 -15.23 -6.87
N TRP A 68 8.10 -14.19 -7.34
CA TRP A 68 8.28 -13.90 -8.75
C TRP A 68 9.50 -13.01 -9.03
N GLY A 69 9.97 -13.04 -10.30
CA GLY A 69 11.03 -12.13 -10.76
C GLY A 69 10.52 -10.70 -10.98
N PRO A 70 11.44 -9.72 -11.00
CA PRO A 70 11.07 -8.29 -11.13
C PRO A 70 10.41 -7.98 -12.48
N GLU A 71 10.83 -8.60 -13.57
CA GLU A 71 10.24 -8.39 -14.89
C GLU A 71 8.77 -8.83 -14.93
N ARG A 72 8.46 -10.01 -14.35
CA ARG A 72 7.08 -10.50 -14.24
C ARG A 72 6.26 -9.63 -13.28
N ALA A 73 6.85 -9.20 -12.17
CA ALA A 73 6.19 -8.28 -11.26
C ALA A 73 5.81 -6.97 -11.96
N ARG A 74 6.72 -6.38 -12.74
CA ARG A 74 6.47 -5.17 -13.52
C ARG A 74 5.37 -5.37 -14.55
N GLU A 75 5.44 -6.46 -15.35
CA GLU A 75 4.44 -6.79 -16.36
C GLU A 75 3.02 -6.82 -15.80
N VAL A 76 2.85 -7.40 -14.60
CA VAL A 76 1.54 -7.54 -13.96
C VAL A 76 1.13 -6.27 -13.22
N LEU A 77 2.04 -5.65 -12.45
CA LEU A 77 1.69 -4.58 -11.51
C LEU A 77 1.65 -3.19 -12.16
N GLU A 78 2.46 -2.90 -13.18
CA GLU A 78 2.44 -1.59 -13.83
C GLU A 78 1.08 -1.24 -14.45
N PRO A 79 0.41 -2.15 -15.20
CA PRO A 79 -0.95 -1.89 -15.68
C PRO A 79 -1.98 -1.66 -14.57
N ILE A 80 -1.86 -2.38 -13.44
CA ILE A 80 -2.73 -2.19 -12.27
C ILE A 80 -2.46 -0.83 -11.61
N ALA A 81 -1.18 -0.47 -11.44
CA ALA A 81 -0.78 0.81 -10.89
C ALA A 81 -1.37 1.97 -11.71
N ARG A 82 -1.30 1.91 -13.05
CA ARG A 82 -1.84 2.94 -13.95
C ARG A 82 -3.35 3.16 -13.85
N MET A 83 -4.10 2.18 -13.34
CA MET A 83 -5.55 2.29 -13.08
C MET A 83 -5.87 2.66 -11.63
N SER A 84 -4.86 2.81 -10.78
CA SER A 84 -5.05 3.12 -9.37
C SER A 84 -5.15 4.63 -9.11
N ASN A 85 -5.84 5.00 -8.04
CA ASN A 85 -5.92 6.38 -7.56
C ASN A 85 -4.82 6.69 -6.54
N ILE A 86 -4.41 5.67 -5.79
CA ILE A 86 -3.30 5.75 -4.84
C ILE A 86 -2.46 4.46 -4.93
N VAL A 87 -1.14 4.64 -5.04
CA VAL A 87 -0.17 3.53 -5.10
C VAL A 87 0.79 3.64 -3.92
N PHE A 88 0.95 2.55 -3.20
CA PHE A 88 2.00 2.36 -2.20
C PHE A 88 3.13 1.56 -2.84
N CYS A 89 4.34 2.13 -2.84
CA CYS A 89 5.51 1.47 -3.37
C CYS A 89 6.74 1.86 -2.56
N SER A 90 7.40 0.91 -1.90
CA SER A 90 8.64 1.23 -1.21
C SER A 90 9.72 1.68 -2.21
N VAL A 91 10.64 2.54 -1.78
CA VAL A 91 11.79 2.95 -2.61
C VAL A 91 12.57 1.74 -3.09
N ARG A 92 12.73 0.74 -2.23
CA ARG A 92 13.38 -0.53 -2.59
C ARG A 92 12.64 -1.28 -3.70
N ASP A 93 11.31 -1.35 -3.63
CA ASP A 93 10.51 -2.05 -4.64
C ASP A 93 10.46 -1.24 -5.95
N GLY A 94 10.47 0.09 -5.86
CA GLY A 94 10.64 0.99 -7.01
C GLY A 94 11.91 0.71 -7.79
N LYS A 95 13.04 0.56 -7.09
CA LYS A 95 14.33 0.18 -7.67
C LYS A 95 14.30 -1.22 -8.28
N ALA A 96 13.77 -2.18 -7.53
CA ALA A 96 13.82 -3.59 -7.93
C ALA A 96 12.91 -3.92 -9.12
N VAL A 97 11.76 -3.27 -9.24
CA VAL A 97 10.70 -3.66 -10.21
C VAL A 97 10.55 -2.64 -11.35
N PHE A 98 10.76 -1.35 -11.06
CA PHE A 98 10.43 -0.26 -11.99
C PHE A 98 11.65 0.54 -12.46
N ASP A 99 12.86 0.08 -12.17
CA ASP A 99 14.13 0.71 -12.58
C ASP A 99 14.27 2.16 -12.10
N ILE A 100 13.68 2.51 -10.94
CA ILE A 100 13.84 3.82 -10.33
C ILE A 100 15.18 3.86 -9.62
N GLU A 101 16.13 4.65 -10.12
CA GLU A 101 17.48 4.72 -9.57
C GLU A 101 17.61 5.73 -8.42
N SER A 102 16.70 6.68 -8.34
CA SER A 102 16.69 7.74 -7.32
C SER A 102 16.24 7.24 -5.95
N ASP A 103 16.40 8.09 -4.94
CA ASP A 103 16.00 7.85 -3.56
C ASP A 103 14.97 8.88 -3.09
N GLY A 104 14.33 8.59 -1.98
CA GLY A 104 13.51 9.52 -1.22
C GLY A 104 12.35 10.11 -2.00
N GLU A 105 12.21 11.43 -1.90
CA GLU A 105 11.14 12.19 -2.54
C GLU A 105 11.20 12.12 -4.06
N GLN A 106 12.39 12.11 -4.63
CA GLN A 106 12.57 12.00 -6.08
C GLN A 106 12.08 10.66 -6.61
N ALA A 107 12.41 9.55 -5.93
CA ALA A 107 11.92 8.22 -6.30
C ALA A 107 10.38 8.16 -6.26
N CYS A 108 9.77 8.74 -5.23
CA CYS A 108 8.32 8.81 -5.09
C CYS A 108 7.67 9.58 -6.26
N ARG A 109 8.25 10.71 -6.66
CA ARG A 109 7.79 11.50 -7.80
C ARG A 109 7.94 10.74 -9.11
N GLU A 110 9.09 10.12 -9.36
CA GLU A 110 9.33 9.33 -10.58
C GLU A 110 8.34 8.17 -10.71
N LEU A 111 8.01 7.49 -9.60
CA LEU A 111 6.96 6.46 -9.59
C LEU A 111 5.59 7.04 -9.95
N ARG A 112 5.23 8.21 -9.43
CA ARG A 112 3.96 8.85 -9.76
C ARG A 112 3.89 9.23 -11.25
N GLU A 113 4.97 9.74 -11.79
CA GLU A 113 5.08 10.09 -13.22
C GLU A 113 5.02 8.82 -14.09
N LEU A 114 5.74 7.75 -13.73
CA LEU A 114 5.74 6.47 -14.45
C LEU A 114 4.34 5.87 -14.54
N PHE A 115 3.61 5.87 -13.43
CA PHE A 115 2.26 5.29 -13.38
C PHE A 115 1.19 6.25 -13.94
N GLY A 116 1.44 7.55 -13.93
CA GLY A 116 0.47 8.57 -14.36
C GLY A 116 -0.72 8.67 -13.41
N VAL A 117 -0.51 8.46 -12.10
CA VAL A 117 -1.56 8.39 -11.07
C VAL A 117 -1.62 9.66 -10.23
N PRO A 118 -2.77 9.96 -9.56
CA PRO A 118 -2.87 11.15 -8.71
C PRO A 118 -1.93 11.11 -7.51
N THR A 119 -1.78 9.96 -6.84
CA THR A 119 -1.09 9.87 -5.56
C THR A 119 -0.18 8.65 -5.49
N VAL A 120 1.07 8.86 -5.08
CA VAL A 120 2.01 7.79 -4.68
C VAL A 120 2.51 8.08 -3.27
N VAL A 121 2.58 7.03 -2.46
CA VAL A 121 3.19 7.04 -1.13
C VAL A 121 4.33 6.03 -1.12
N SER A 122 5.55 6.50 -0.87
CA SER A 122 6.73 5.64 -0.79
C SER A 122 7.26 5.57 0.63
N THR A 123 7.66 4.37 1.05
CA THR A 123 8.32 4.14 2.34
C THR A 123 9.78 3.77 2.12
N ASP A 124 10.68 4.26 2.97
CA ASP A 124 12.10 3.94 2.94
C ASP A 124 12.66 3.67 4.34
N GLN A 125 12.06 2.69 5.00
CA GLN A 125 12.47 2.25 6.34
C GLN A 125 12.56 3.42 7.32
N ILE A 126 13.79 3.68 7.85
CA ILE A 126 14.09 4.77 8.78
C ILE A 126 14.36 6.11 8.09
N ASN A 127 14.57 6.10 6.76
CA ASN A 127 14.93 7.31 6.01
C ASN A 127 13.73 8.24 5.82
N GLY A 128 12.53 7.71 5.76
CA GLY A 128 11.33 8.53 5.64
C GLY A 128 10.13 7.83 5.02
N VAL A 129 9.04 8.58 4.99
CA VAL A 129 7.87 8.34 4.16
C VAL A 129 7.72 9.54 3.23
N TYR A 130 7.48 9.28 1.96
CA TYR A 130 7.40 10.29 0.92
C TYR A 130 6.03 10.24 0.25
N LEU A 131 5.47 11.41 0.02
CA LEU A 131 4.24 11.62 -0.74
C LEU A 131 4.56 12.36 -2.01
N SER A 132 4.06 11.88 -3.13
CA SER A 132 3.92 12.64 -4.36
C SER A 132 2.44 12.66 -4.75
N ASP A 133 1.83 13.84 -4.74
CA ASP A 133 0.39 14.02 -4.94
C ASP A 133 0.12 15.17 -5.91
N ALA A 134 -0.78 14.94 -6.86
CA ALA A 134 -1.06 15.89 -7.94
C ALA A 134 -1.62 17.24 -7.46
N GLU A 135 -2.33 17.26 -6.34
CA GLU A 135 -2.94 18.47 -5.77
C GLU A 135 -2.11 19.07 -4.64
N ARG A 136 -1.46 18.21 -3.81
CA ARG A 136 -0.74 18.62 -2.60
C ARG A 136 0.76 18.73 -2.78
N GLY A 137 1.29 18.31 -3.94
CA GLY A 137 2.72 18.31 -4.24
C GLY A 137 3.51 17.25 -3.49
N GLU A 138 4.80 17.49 -3.39
CA GLU A 138 5.76 16.59 -2.77
C GLU A 138 5.85 16.88 -1.25
N ARG A 139 5.94 15.82 -0.43
CA ARG A 139 6.11 15.95 1.02
C ARG A 139 6.94 14.80 1.57
N THR A 140 7.79 15.13 2.53
CA THR A 140 8.60 14.16 3.29
C THR A 140 8.16 14.14 4.74
N PHE A 141 7.99 12.93 5.28
CA PHE A 141 7.59 12.69 6.66
C PHE A 141 8.71 11.91 7.38
N PRO A 142 9.25 12.43 8.48
CA PRO A 142 10.26 11.71 9.25
C PRO A 142 9.65 10.47 9.91
N VAL A 143 10.48 9.44 10.07
CA VAL A 143 10.12 8.22 10.80
C VAL A 143 10.71 8.27 12.20
N VAL A 144 9.89 8.08 13.22
CA VAL A 144 10.35 7.98 14.60
C VAL A 144 10.83 6.56 14.85
N GLN A 145 12.11 6.42 15.23
CA GLN A 145 12.69 5.14 15.61
C GLN A 145 12.14 4.69 16.97
N MET A 146 11.77 3.42 17.08
CA MET A 146 11.30 2.81 18.30
C MET A 146 11.82 1.39 18.46
N PRO A 147 11.82 0.83 19.68
CA PRO A 147 12.10 -0.57 19.90
C PRO A 147 11.09 -1.44 19.14
N VAL A 148 11.59 -2.37 18.33
CA VAL A 148 10.79 -3.29 17.55
C VAL A 148 10.65 -4.61 18.29
N VAL A 149 9.42 -5.03 18.60
CA VAL A 149 9.09 -6.32 19.20
C VAL A 149 8.90 -7.38 18.10
N ASP A 150 8.12 -7.03 17.07
CA ASP A 150 7.87 -7.89 15.91
C ASP A 150 7.67 -7.03 14.67
N ARG A 151 7.85 -7.60 13.47
CA ARG A 151 7.76 -6.86 12.20
C ARG A 151 6.54 -7.15 11.33
N PRO A 152 5.91 -8.35 11.39
CA PRO A 152 4.73 -8.65 10.57
C PRO A 152 3.62 -7.62 10.74
N GLY A 153 2.93 -7.32 9.62
CA GLY A 153 1.79 -6.41 9.61
C GLY A 153 2.11 -4.91 9.68
N ALA A 154 3.37 -4.50 9.90
CA ALA A 154 3.69 -3.07 10.01
C ALA A 154 3.42 -2.28 8.71
N GLY A 155 3.73 -2.87 7.55
CA GLY A 155 3.43 -2.29 6.23
C GLY A 155 1.92 -2.22 5.98
N ASP A 156 1.22 -3.33 6.23
CA ASP A 156 -0.24 -3.41 6.03
C ASP A 156 -0.98 -2.43 6.96
N SER A 157 -0.51 -2.29 8.21
CA SER A 157 -1.02 -1.30 9.16
C SER A 157 -0.76 0.13 8.70
N PHE A 158 0.42 0.40 8.12
CA PHE A 158 0.72 1.70 7.53
C PHE A 158 -0.26 2.04 6.40
N VAL A 159 -0.47 1.12 5.48
CA VAL A 159 -1.41 1.29 4.36
C VAL A 159 -2.83 1.51 4.88
N ALA A 160 -3.29 0.71 5.84
CA ALA A 160 -4.62 0.82 6.41
C ALA A 160 -4.87 2.19 7.06
N GLY A 161 -3.92 2.68 7.88
CA GLY A 161 -4.00 4.01 8.47
C GLY A 161 -4.00 5.13 7.45
N THR A 162 -3.15 4.99 6.40
CA THR A 162 -3.08 5.98 5.32
C THR A 162 -4.39 6.02 4.51
N LEU A 163 -4.96 4.87 4.18
CA LEU A 163 -6.23 4.78 3.46
C LEU A 163 -7.42 5.32 4.28
N HIS A 164 -7.38 5.17 5.61
CA HIS A 164 -8.40 5.77 6.49
C HIS A 164 -8.45 7.29 6.34
N GLY A 165 -7.32 7.98 6.38
CA GLY A 165 -7.27 9.42 6.16
C GLY A 165 -7.56 9.82 4.70
N TYR A 166 -7.06 9.05 3.74
CA TYR A 166 -7.32 9.28 2.32
C TYR A 166 -8.83 9.24 2.00
N LEU A 167 -9.56 8.26 2.53
CA LEU A 167 -11.03 8.17 2.40
C LEU A 167 -11.76 9.32 3.11
N GLY A 168 -11.14 9.95 4.09
CA GLY A 168 -11.60 11.18 4.73
C GLY A 168 -11.28 12.46 3.94
N GLY A 169 -10.61 12.34 2.79
CA GLY A 169 -10.22 13.47 1.94
C GLY A 169 -8.85 14.11 2.29
N ASP A 170 -8.09 13.52 3.21
CA ASP A 170 -6.79 14.03 3.61
C ASP A 170 -5.71 12.92 3.68
N VAL A 171 -4.98 12.75 2.57
CA VAL A 171 -3.88 11.79 2.49
C VAL A 171 -2.71 12.16 3.41
N VAL A 172 -2.48 13.44 3.70
CA VAL A 172 -1.41 13.89 4.61
C VAL A 172 -1.71 13.44 6.02
N GLN A 173 -2.94 13.67 6.49
CA GLN A 173 -3.40 13.14 7.78
C GLN A 173 -3.39 11.60 7.77
N GLY A 174 -3.74 11.00 6.63
CA GLY A 174 -3.67 9.55 6.44
C GLY A 174 -2.25 9.00 6.66
N ILE A 175 -1.22 9.64 6.15
CA ILE A 175 0.19 9.22 6.38
C ILE A 175 0.53 9.28 7.88
N HIS A 176 0.08 10.30 8.60
CA HIS A 176 0.27 10.34 10.05
C HIS A 176 -0.44 9.21 10.78
N TYR A 177 -1.65 8.85 10.35
CA TYR A 177 -2.36 7.67 10.86
C TYR A 177 -1.60 6.38 10.52
N GLY A 178 -1.11 6.26 9.27
CA GLY A 178 -0.30 5.12 8.83
C GLY A 178 0.98 4.94 9.64
N GLN A 179 1.71 6.03 9.92
CA GLN A 179 2.89 5.97 10.79
C GLN A 179 2.56 5.49 12.20
N ARG A 180 1.42 5.91 12.76
CA ARG A 180 0.97 5.47 14.09
C ARG A 180 0.56 4.00 14.11
N THR A 181 -0.29 3.58 13.18
CA THR A 181 -0.73 2.18 13.11
C THR A 181 0.43 1.24 12.86
N SER A 182 1.39 1.63 12.01
CA SER A 182 2.64 0.89 11.81
C SER A 182 3.48 0.80 13.09
N ALA A 183 3.58 1.92 13.83
CA ALA A 183 4.28 1.95 15.11
C ALA A 183 3.64 1.00 16.13
N TYR A 184 2.31 0.99 16.24
CA TYR A 184 1.61 0.02 17.08
C TYR A 184 1.90 -1.41 16.66
N ALA A 185 1.86 -1.74 15.35
CA ALA A 185 2.18 -3.07 14.85
C ALA A 185 3.58 -3.53 15.26
N LEU A 186 4.56 -2.62 15.27
CA LEU A 186 5.94 -2.92 15.65
C LEU A 186 6.14 -3.18 17.16
N THR A 187 5.20 -2.82 18.02
CA THR A 187 5.34 -2.86 19.48
C THR A 187 4.72 -4.09 20.16
N HIS A 188 4.14 -5.01 19.41
CA HIS A 188 3.59 -6.25 19.93
C HIS A 188 3.75 -7.42 18.95
N TYR A 189 3.45 -8.64 19.41
CA TYR A 189 3.58 -9.84 18.58
C TYR A 189 2.37 -10.03 17.67
N GLY A 190 2.64 -10.53 16.47
CA GLY A 190 1.62 -10.85 15.46
C GLY A 190 1.34 -9.71 14.50
N ASP A 191 0.49 -9.95 13.55
CA ASP A 191 0.19 -9.07 12.41
C ASP A 191 -1.12 -8.28 12.56
N LEU A 192 -1.93 -8.58 13.58
CA LEU A 192 -3.21 -7.91 13.82
C LEU A 192 -3.06 -6.75 14.80
N THR A 193 -3.14 -5.53 14.30
CA THR A 193 -3.11 -4.30 15.08
C THR A 193 -4.52 -3.77 15.32
N ARG A 194 -4.87 -3.51 16.59
CA ARG A 194 -6.12 -2.84 16.96
C ARG A 194 -5.81 -1.45 17.49
N VAL A 195 -6.37 -0.43 16.84
CA VAL A 195 -6.17 0.97 17.20
C VAL A 195 -7.53 1.64 17.32
N SER A 196 -7.75 2.37 18.39
CA SER A 196 -8.98 3.16 18.58
C SER A 196 -8.89 4.53 17.87
N PRO A 197 -10.01 5.16 17.52
CA PRO A 197 -10.02 6.50 16.95
C PRO A 197 -9.31 7.55 17.84
N SER A 198 -9.37 7.41 19.16
CA SER A 198 -8.69 8.31 20.10
C SER A 198 -7.16 8.21 20.01
N GLU A 199 -6.64 7.02 19.77
CA GLU A 199 -5.19 6.78 19.59
C GLU A 199 -4.69 7.33 18.25
N LEU A 200 -5.52 7.31 17.20
CA LEU A 200 -5.18 7.92 15.93
C LEU A 200 -5.11 9.45 16.00
N ASN A 201 -5.93 10.09 16.82
CA ASN A 201 -6.07 11.55 16.88
C ASN A 201 -5.18 12.23 17.91
N ILE A 202 -4.18 11.56 18.49
CA ILE A 202 -3.21 12.19 19.39
C ILE A 202 -2.40 13.23 18.60
N PRO A 203 -2.30 14.50 19.05
CA PRO A 203 -1.48 15.50 18.38
C PRO A 203 -0.01 15.08 18.29
N PRO A 204 0.72 15.42 17.20
CA PRO A 204 2.09 14.94 16.96
C PRO A 204 3.12 15.38 18.02
N ASN A 205 2.81 16.36 18.87
CA ASN A 205 3.69 16.91 19.91
C ASN A 205 3.17 16.68 21.34
N THR A 206 2.32 15.70 21.55
CA THR A 206 1.96 15.34 22.92
C THR A 206 3.13 14.55 23.49
N ASP A 207 3.92 15.16 24.38
CA ASP A 207 4.85 14.42 25.23
C ASP A 207 4.08 13.26 25.85
N ILE A 208 4.56 12.05 25.63
CA ILE A 208 4.06 10.89 26.35
C ILE A 208 4.38 11.17 27.81
N LEU A 209 3.40 11.68 28.53
CA LEU A 209 3.53 11.87 29.98
C LEU A 209 3.81 10.48 30.56
N ARG A 210 5.00 10.37 31.13
CA ARG A 210 5.51 9.18 31.84
C ARG A 210 4.66 8.89 33.07
#